data_df0761da815c8cf1355acb63e4326e7c
#
_entry.id   df0761da815c8cf1355acb63e4326e7c
#
_cell.length_a   1.000
_cell.length_b   1.000
_cell.length_c   1.000
_cell.angle_alpha   90.00
_cell.angle_beta   90.00
_cell.angle_gamma   90.00
#
_symmetry.space_group_name_H-M   'P 1'
#
loop_
_entity.id
_entity.type
_entity.pdbx_description
1 polymer ?
#
loop_
_entity_poly.entity_id
_entity_poly.type
_entity_poly.pdbx_seq_one_letter_code
_entity_poly.pdbx_strand_id
1 'polypeptide(L)'
;GCVLIGALPCTVALPGRLMADSPRNQIHVACQLFAPRLLIASESNTPALQSLLARMPVRVVSSAEVRVAASAGFPVRVERCQPDSGHHVQLTSGSTGRPKAAILSHRNVIANVRGIGGVVGYSAERGDASASWLPLHHDMGLVTLLSNLYYQAPLLLMQPASFIRNPLGWLKRMSSFGATTTAAPTFALQYCIRRYREASM
;
A
#
# COMPACT_ATOMS: atom_id res chain seq x y z
N GLY A 1 -2.53 1.63 -12.55
CA GLY A 1 -1.62 2.11 -13.62
C GLY A 1 -0.58 1.09 -14.00
N CYS A 2 0.42 0.80 -13.15
CA CYS A 2 1.55 -0.07 -13.50
C CYS A 2 1.14 -1.44 -14.06
N VAL A 3 0.19 -2.11 -13.42
CA VAL A 3 -0.28 -3.44 -13.83
C VAL A 3 -0.88 -3.42 -15.24
N LEU A 4 -1.60 -2.35 -15.60
CA LEU A 4 -2.23 -2.22 -16.92
C LEU A 4 -1.23 -2.10 -18.08
N ILE A 5 0.01 -1.72 -17.80
CA ILE A 5 1.09 -1.63 -18.80
C ILE A 5 2.09 -2.79 -18.69
N GLY A 6 1.72 -3.87 -17.99
CA GLY A 6 2.57 -5.03 -17.79
C GLY A 6 3.75 -4.82 -16.82
N ALA A 7 3.81 -3.69 -16.10
CA ALA A 7 4.82 -3.46 -15.09
C ALA A 7 4.44 -4.13 -13.77
N LEU A 8 5.43 -4.69 -13.08
CA LEU A 8 5.27 -5.38 -11.81
C LEU A 8 5.58 -4.41 -10.64
N PRO A 9 4.58 -3.79 -10.01
CA PRO A 9 4.81 -2.83 -8.93
C PRO A 9 5.19 -3.52 -7.62
N CYS A 10 5.97 -2.81 -6.80
CA CYS A 10 6.25 -3.15 -5.41
C CYS A 10 6.09 -1.90 -4.56
N THR A 11 5.21 -1.94 -3.58
CA THR A 11 5.09 -0.86 -2.60
C THR A 11 6.09 -1.08 -1.48
N VAL A 12 6.86 -0.02 -1.14
CA VAL A 12 7.90 -0.09 -0.11
C VAL A 12 7.73 1.04 0.90
N ALA A 13 8.13 0.76 2.15
CA ALA A 13 8.19 1.80 3.18
C ALA A 13 9.34 2.77 2.89
N LEU A 14 9.10 4.05 3.16
CA LEU A 14 10.18 5.03 3.21
C LEU A 14 11.07 4.74 4.42
N PRO A 15 12.41 4.74 4.27
CA PRO A 15 13.30 4.62 5.41
C PRO A 15 13.13 5.83 6.33
N GLY A 16 12.99 5.59 7.64
CA GLY A 16 13.14 6.65 8.62
C GLY A 16 14.61 7.16 8.61
N ARG A 17 14.84 8.37 9.13
CA ARG A 17 16.19 8.99 9.16
C ARG A 17 17.26 8.08 9.77
N LEU A 18 16.92 7.29 10.79
CA LEU A 18 17.80 6.35 11.49
C LEU A 18 18.00 5.01 10.76
N MET A 19 17.26 4.77 9.68
CA MET A 19 17.23 3.49 8.98
C MET A 19 17.70 3.58 7.52
N ALA A 20 18.20 4.73 7.10
CA ALA A 20 18.61 4.95 5.70
C ALA A 20 19.64 3.91 5.24
N ASP A 21 20.66 3.63 6.08
CA ASP A 21 21.72 2.67 5.81
C ASP A 21 21.47 1.28 6.41
N SER A 22 20.26 1.04 6.96
CA SER A 22 19.92 -0.24 7.56
C SER A 22 19.77 -1.33 6.51
N PRO A 23 20.31 -2.54 6.72
CA PRO A 23 20.06 -3.70 5.86
C PRO A 23 18.58 -4.12 5.84
N ARG A 24 17.75 -3.58 6.75
CA ARG A 24 16.29 -3.75 6.75
C ARG A 24 15.53 -2.68 5.97
N ASN A 25 16.24 -1.72 5.35
CA ASN A 25 15.63 -0.73 4.49
C ASN A 25 14.99 -1.43 3.29
N GLN A 26 13.65 -1.35 3.19
CA GLN A 26 12.89 -2.06 2.15
C GLN A 26 13.29 -1.66 0.73
N ILE A 27 13.76 -0.43 0.52
CA ILE A 27 14.23 0.03 -0.79
C ILE A 27 15.53 -0.68 -1.17
N HIS A 28 16.50 -0.75 -0.24
CA HIS A 28 17.73 -1.51 -0.47
C HIS A 28 17.44 -2.99 -0.71
N VAL A 29 16.57 -3.58 0.10
CA VAL A 29 16.14 -4.98 -0.07
C VAL A 29 15.50 -5.19 -1.45
N ALA A 30 14.61 -4.31 -1.88
CA ALA A 30 14.01 -4.38 -3.21
C ALA A 30 15.06 -4.30 -4.31
N CYS A 31 16.01 -3.36 -4.21
CA CYS A 31 17.10 -3.20 -5.18
C CYS A 31 17.98 -4.45 -5.27
N GLN A 32 18.26 -5.09 -4.14
CA GLN A 32 19.06 -6.33 -4.10
C GLN A 32 18.32 -7.55 -4.65
N LEU A 33 17.01 -7.67 -4.38
CA LEU A 33 16.25 -8.86 -4.74
C LEU A 33 15.79 -8.88 -6.20
N PHE A 34 15.43 -7.74 -6.78
CA PHE A 34 14.86 -7.70 -8.13
C PHE A 34 15.25 -6.50 -9.00
N ALA A 35 16.23 -5.70 -8.59
CA ALA A 35 16.80 -4.59 -9.35
C ALA A 35 15.73 -3.73 -10.08
N PRO A 36 14.87 -2.99 -9.35
CA PRO A 36 13.80 -2.21 -9.95
C PRO A 36 14.39 -1.14 -10.89
N ARG A 37 13.75 -0.93 -12.04
CA ARG A 37 14.19 0.09 -13.00
C ARG A 37 13.76 1.50 -12.62
N LEU A 38 12.63 1.61 -11.92
CA LEU A 38 12.01 2.89 -11.58
C LEU A 38 11.52 2.88 -10.14
N LEU A 39 11.81 3.94 -9.40
CA LEU A 39 11.24 4.27 -8.11
C LEU A 39 10.44 5.56 -8.25
N ILE A 40 9.15 5.51 -7.90
CA ILE A 40 8.27 6.69 -7.86
C ILE A 40 8.12 7.11 -6.41
N ALA A 41 8.43 8.36 -6.10
CA ALA A 41 8.35 8.93 -4.76
C ALA A 41 7.50 10.20 -4.73
N SER A 42 7.13 10.66 -3.53
CA SER A 42 6.58 12.00 -3.38
C SER A 42 7.64 13.05 -3.70
N GLU A 43 7.21 14.23 -4.13
CA GLU A 43 8.10 15.36 -4.46
C GLU A 43 9.09 15.68 -3.32
N SER A 44 8.59 15.68 -2.07
CA SER A 44 9.39 15.96 -0.88
C SER A 44 10.46 14.91 -0.58
N ASN A 45 10.28 13.67 -1.02
CA ASN A 45 11.20 12.56 -0.74
C ASN A 45 12.16 12.27 -1.91
N THR A 46 11.84 12.75 -3.11
CA THR A 46 12.63 12.47 -4.32
C THR A 46 14.09 12.86 -4.21
N PRO A 47 14.47 14.08 -3.75
CA PRO A 47 15.89 14.47 -3.67
C PRO A 47 16.70 13.58 -2.72
N ALA A 48 16.14 13.25 -1.56
CA ALA A 48 16.80 12.38 -0.59
C ALA A 48 16.99 10.95 -1.14
N LEU A 49 16.00 10.42 -1.85
CA LEU A 49 16.08 9.09 -2.47
C LEU A 49 17.02 9.06 -3.67
N GLN A 50 17.10 10.12 -4.47
CA GLN A 50 18.09 10.26 -5.54
C GLN A 50 19.50 10.21 -4.99
N SER A 51 19.77 10.94 -3.89
CA SER A 51 21.06 10.91 -3.22
C SER A 51 21.37 9.52 -2.63
N LEU A 52 20.42 8.91 -1.93
CA LEU A 52 20.58 7.59 -1.32
C LEU A 52 20.89 6.49 -2.35
N LEU A 53 20.27 6.57 -3.53
CA LEU A 53 20.33 5.54 -4.57
C LEU A 53 21.25 5.92 -5.74
N ALA A 54 22.08 6.97 -5.60
CA ALA A 54 22.93 7.49 -6.68
C ALA A 54 23.88 6.45 -7.30
N ARG A 55 24.23 5.40 -6.55
CA ARG A 55 25.11 4.32 -7.01
C ARG A 55 24.36 3.07 -7.46
N MET A 56 23.02 3.09 -7.45
CA MET A 56 22.19 1.95 -7.85
C MET A 56 21.58 2.18 -9.23
N PRO A 57 21.39 1.13 -10.05
CA PRO A 57 20.84 1.25 -11.40
C PRO A 57 19.31 1.42 -11.36
N VAL A 58 18.80 2.33 -10.53
CA VAL A 58 17.38 2.65 -10.40
C VAL A 58 17.16 4.13 -10.66
N ARG A 59 16.23 4.45 -11.55
CA ARG A 59 15.79 5.83 -11.79
C ARG A 59 14.77 6.24 -10.75
N VAL A 60 15.03 7.34 -10.04
CA VAL A 60 14.08 7.91 -9.08
C VAL A 60 13.39 9.10 -9.71
N VAL A 61 12.06 9.09 -9.73
CA VAL A 61 11.20 10.17 -10.25
C VAL A 61 10.17 10.59 -9.21
N SER A 62 9.73 11.84 -9.29
CA SER A 62 8.65 12.32 -8.43
C SER A 62 7.27 11.93 -8.96
N SER A 63 6.29 11.90 -8.08
CA SER A 63 4.89 11.72 -8.48
C SER A 63 4.37 12.87 -9.36
N ALA A 64 4.96 14.08 -9.26
CA ALA A 64 4.65 15.20 -10.13
C ALA A 64 5.13 14.97 -11.57
N GLU A 65 6.37 14.49 -11.75
CA GLU A 65 6.88 14.14 -13.09
C GLU A 65 6.00 13.09 -13.77
N VAL A 66 5.55 12.07 -13.02
CA VAL A 66 4.63 11.04 -13.55
C VAL A 66 3.29 11.67 -13.96
N ARG A 67 2.74 12.60 -13.17
CA ARG A 67 1.48 13.29 -13.53
C ARG A 67 1.64 14.15 -14.77
N VAL A 68 2.72 14.91 -14.88
CA VAL A 68 3.01 15.74 -16.06
C VAL A 68 3.15 14.87 -17.30
N ALA A 69 3.90 13.78 -17.23
CA ALA A 69 4.03 12.83 -18.34
C ALA A 69 2.68 12.23 -18.75
N ALA A 70 1.83 11.88 -17.78
CA ALA A 70 0.48 11.35 -18.06
C ALA A 70 -0.42 12.39 -18.76
N SER A 71 -0.30 13.67 -18.37
CA SER A 71 -1.07 14.77 -18.98
C SER A 71 -0.60 15.11 -20.41
N ALA A 72 0.61 14.74 -20.80
CA ALA A 72 1.14 14.94 -22.14
C ALA A 72 0.52 14.00 -23.21
N GLY A 73 -0.39 13.12 -22.81
CA GLY A 73 -1.19 12.32 -23.75
C GLY A 73 -0.44 11.20 -24.46
N PHE A 74 0.61 10.66 -23.88
CA PHE A 74 1.29 9.50 -24.45
C PHE A 74 0.33 8.31 -24.56
N PRO A 75 0.27 7.65 -25.72
CA PRO A 75 -0.58 6.48 -25.90
C PRO A 75 -0.13 5.37 -24.92
N VAL A 76 -1.04 4.98 -24.04
CA VAL A 76 -0.80 3.85 -23.12
C VAL A 76 -1.29 2.59 -23.80
N ARG A 77 -0.37 1.69 -24.13
CA ARG A 77 -0.73 0.34 -24.54
C ARG A 77 -1.11 -0.46 -23.29
N VAL A 78 -2.39 -0.84 -23.24
CA VAL A 78 -2.86 -1.74 -22.17
C VAL A 78 -2.48 -3.17 -22.53
N GLU A 79 -1.69 -3.80 -21.68
CA GLU A 79 -1.31 -5.20 -21.85
C GLU A 79 -2.42 -6.13 -21.35
N ARG A 80 -2.67 -7.21 -22.10
CA ARG A 80 -3.59 -8.27 -21.67
C ARG A 80 -2.89 -9.14 -20.63
N CYS A 81 -3.30 -9.00 -19.38
CA CYS A 81 -2.74 -9.80 -18.30
C CYS A 81 -3.36 -11.21 -18.31
N GLN A 82 -2.50 -12.22 -18.19
CA GLN A 82 -2.92 -13.60 -17.98
C GLN A 82 -3.14 -13.84 -16.47
N PRO A 83 -4.06 -14.74 -16.08
CA PRO A 83 -4.34 -15.00 -14.67
C PRO A 83 -3.10 -15.34 -13.84
N ASP A 84 -2.15 -16.05 -14.43
CA ASP A 84 -0.93 -16.51 -13.75
C ASP A 84 0.26 -15.56 -13.92
N SER A 85 0.13 -14.47 -14.69
CA SER A 85 1.16 -13.43 -14.75
C SER A 85 1.22 -12.63 -13.44
N GLY A 86 2.40 -12.06 -13.13
CA GLY A 86 2.62 -11.28 -11.92
C GLY A 86 1.75 -10.04 -11.86
N HIS A 87 1.10 -9.82 -10.73
CA HIS A 87 0.34 -8.62 -10.42
C HIS A 87 1.17 -7.60 -9.65
N HIS A 88 1.84 -8.03 -8.59
CA HIS A 88 2.72 -7.17 -7.78
C HIS A 88 3.72 -8.01 -6.97
N VAL A 89 4.75 -7.32 -6.48
CA VAL A 89 5.71 -7.88 -5.53
C VAL A 89 5.37 -7.40 -4.13
N GLN A 90 5.27 -8.33 -3.19
CA GLN A 90 5.11 -8.04 -1.76
C GLN A 90 6.40 -8.42 -1.03
N LEU A 91 7.00 -7.45 -0.34
CA LEU A 91 8.12 -7.74 0.56
C LEU A 91 7.59 -8.31 1.88
N THR A 92 8.26 -9.34 2.37
CA THR A 92 7.97 -9.98 3.65
C THR A 92 9.23 -9.99 4.53
N SER A 93 9.07 -9.96 5.86
CA SER A 93 10.20 -10.00 6.80
C SER A 93 10.96 -11.34 6.78
N GLY A 94 10.35 -12.39 6.20
CA GLY A 94 10.89 -13.74 6.20
C GLY A 94 10.99 -14.35 7.61
N SER A 95 10.55 -15.60 7.77
CA SER A 95 10.63 -16.34 9.05
C SER A 95 12.08 -16.54 9.55
N THR A 96 13.05 -16.48 8.65
CA THR A 96 14.48 -16.62 8.93
C THR A 96 15.20 -15.29 9.19
N GLY A 97 14.45 -14.17 9.31
CA GLY A 97 15.01 -12.83 9.50
C GLY A 97 15.57 -12.20 8.20
N ARG A 98 15.63 -12.92 7.10
CA ARG A 98 16.01 -12.38 5.79
C ARG A 98 14.76 -11.97 5.03
N PRO A 99 14.68 -10.72 4.54
CA PRO A 99 13.57 -10.28 3.72
C PRO A 99 13.43 -11.12 2.45
N LYS A 100 12.19 -11.40 2.06
CA LYS A 100 11.84 -12.13 0.84
C LYS A 100 10.90 -11.28 0.00
N ALA A 101 10.95 -11.49 -1.32
CA ALA A 101 10.02 -10.90 -2.27
C ALA A 101 9.08 -11.99 -2.79
N ALA A 102 7.81 -11.89 -2.50
CA ALA A 102 6.77 -12.76 -3.04
C ALA A 102 6.16 -12.10 -4.27
N ILE A 103 6.19 -12.78 -5.42
CA ILE A 103 5.46 -12.36 -6.62
C ILE A 103 4.07 -12.95 -6.53
N LEU A 104 3.06 -12.10 -6.48
CA LEU A 104 1.65 -12.49 -6.45
C LEU A 104 1.06 -12.36 -7.86
N SER A 105 0.40 -13.42 -8.33
CA SER A 105 -0.28 -13.40 -9.63
C SER A 105 -1.65 -12.71 -9.56
N HIS A 106 -2.21 -12.36 -10.72
CA HIS A 106 -3.60 -11.89 -10.80
C HIS A 106 -4.57 -12.90 -10.19
N ARG A 107 -4.36 -14.19 -10.43
CA ARG A 107 -5.16 -15.28 -9.86
C ARG A 107 -5.10 -15.27 -8.32
N ASN A 108 -3.91 -15.10 -7.73
CA ASN A 108 -3.77 -15.05 -6.28
C ASN A 108 -4.54 -13.86 -5.68
N VAL A 109 -4.40 -12.69 -6.28
CA VAL A 109 -5.09 -11.46 -5.82
C VAL A 109 -6.60 -11.65 -5.88
N ILE A 110 -7.14 -12.08 -7.01
CA ILE A 110 -8.59 -12.28 -7.20
C ILE A 110 -9.14 -13.35 -6.25
N ALA A 111 -8.44 -14.48 -6.10
CA ALA A 111 -8.86 -15.53 -5.18
C ALA A 111 -8.92 -15.02 -3.72
N ASN A 112 -7.91 -14.27 -3.28
CA ASN A 112 -7.85 -13.71 -1.94
C ASN A 112 -8.97 -12.68 -1.71
N VAL A 113 -9.14 -11.72 -2.62
CA VAL A 113 -10.16 -10.67 -2.53
C VAL A 113 -11.57 -11.27 -2.52
N ARG A 114 -11.83 -12.26 -3.37
CA ARG A 114 -13.13 -12.97 -3.40
C ARG A 114 -13.37 -13.77 -2.13
N GLY A 115 -12.34 -14.43 -1.59
CA GLY A 115 -12.42 -15.16 -0.33
C GLY A 115 -12.80 -14.23 0.84
N ILE A 116 -12.12 -13.08 0.95
CA ILE A 116 -12.42 -12.07 1.97
C ILE A 116 -13.85 -11.55 1.82
N GLY A 117 -14.22 -11.12 0.62
CA GLY A 117 -15.56 -10.58 0.36
C GLY A 117 -16.66 -11.60 0.62
N GLY A 118 -16.43 -12.88 0.30
CA GLY A 118 -17.38 -13.96 0.60
C GLY A 118 -17.59 -14.17 2.10
N VAL A 119 -16.53 -14.12 2.90
CA VAL A 119 -16.61 -14.27 4.36
C VAL A 119 -17.25 -13.06 5.03
N VAL A 120 -16.84 -11.85 4.62
CA VAL A 120 -17.36 -10.58 5.19
C VAL A 120 -18.74 -10.24 4.63
N GLY A 121 -19.13 -10.86 3.51
CA GLY A 121 -20.37 -10.55 2.81
C GLY A 121 -20.36 -9.14 2.20
N TYR A 122 -19.20 -8.65 1.75
CA TYR A 122 -19.00 -7.30 1.26
C TYR A 122 -19.72 -7.03 -0.07
N SER A 123 -20.49 -5.95 -0.17
CA SER A 123 -21.23 -5.58 -1.36
C SER A 123 -21.40 -4.06 -1.49
N ALA A 124 -20.93 -3.49 -2.61
CA ALA A 124 -21.17 -2.08 -2.93
C ALA A 124 -22.66 -1.76 -3.11
N GLU A 125 -23.46 -2.71 -3.62
CA GLU A 125 -24.90 -2.54 -3.82
C GLU A 125 -25.65 -2.34 -2.50
N ARG A 126 -25.13 -2.89 -1.39
CA ARG A 126 -25.67 -2.66 -0.05
C ARG A 126 -25.13 -1.38 0.61
N GLY A 127 -24.35 -0.58 -0.11
CA GLY A 127 -23.73 0.61 0.42
C GLY A 127 -22.52 0.36 1.31
N ASP A 128 -21.89 -0.83 1.22
CA ASP A 128 -20.69 -1.10 1.99
C ASP A 128 -19.54 -0.18 1.56
N ALA A 129 -18.86 0.35 2.56
CA ALA A 129 -17.70 1.22 2.40
C ALA A 129 -16.62 0.86 3.43
N SER A 130 -15.37 1.12 3.12
CA SER A 130 -14.26 0.83 4.03
C SER A 130 -13.53 2.08 4.45
N ALA A 131 -12.86 2.01 5.61
CA ALA A 131 -11.87 2.99 6.03
C ALA A 131 -10.59 2.27 6.44
N SER A 132 -9.43 2.76 5.98
CA SER A 132 -8.14 2.19 6.31
C SER A 132 -7.09 3.26 6.56
N TRP A 133 -6.30 3.07 7.60
CA TRP A 133 -5.07 3.81 7.87
C TRP A 133 -3.82 2.94 7.67
N LEU A 134 -4.02 1.69 7.26
CA LEU A 134 -2.93 0.73 7.12
C LEU A 134 -2.00 1.11 5.96
N PRO A 135 -0.68 0.96 6.15
CA PRO A 135 0.28 1.22 5.09
C PRO A 135 0.10 0.27 3.90
N LEU A 136 0.16 0.80 2.68
CA LEU A 136 0.00 0.00 1.46
C LEU A 136 1.20 -0.91 1.13
N HIS A 137 2.32 -0.76 1.84
CA HIS A 137 3.47 -1.68 1.75
C HIS A 137 3.31 -2.93 2.62
N HIS A 138 2.26 -3.00 3.45
CA HIS A 138 1.83 -4.20 4.15
C HIS A 138 0.64 -4.84 3.45
N ASP A 139 0.59 -6.16 3.50
CA ASP A 139 -0.44 -7.00 2.88
C ASP A 139 -1.86 -6.56 3.25
N MET A 140 -2.16 -6.42 4.53
CA MET A 140 -3.49 -6.03 5.01
C MET A 140 -3.95 -4.69 4.43
N GLY A 141 -3.07 -3.67 4.35
CA GLY A 141 -3.40 -2.38 3.76
C GLY A 141 -3.62 -2.46 2.25
N LEU A 142 -2.73 -3.18 1.55
CA LEU A 142 -2.83 -3.36 0.10
C LEU A 142 -4.05 -4.18 -0.29
N VAL A 143 -4.32 -5.28 0.41
CA VAL A 143 -5.49 -6.13 0.15
C VAL A 143 -6.79 -5.38 0.42
N THR A 144 -6.85 -4.52 1.46
CA THR A 144 -8.02 -3.65 1.68
C THR A 144 -8.26 -2.74 0.47
N LEU A 145 -7.21 -2.10 -0.06
CA LEU A 145 -7.32 -1.28 -1.28
C LEU A 145 -7.82 -2.10 -2.48
N LEU A 146 -7.20 -3.27 -2.73
CA LEU A 146 -7.55 -4.13 -3.86
C LEU A 146 -8.97 -4.70 -3.75
N SER A 147 -9.43 -5.02 -2.53
CA SER A 147 -10.81 -5.46 -2.29
C SER A 147 -11.82 -4.36 -2.65
N ASN A 148 -11.57 -3.12 -2.21
CA ASN A 148 -12.48 -2.02 -2.52
C ASN A 148 -12.50 -1.71 -4.03
N LEU A 149 -11.36 -1.80 -4.71
CA LEU A 149 -11.31 -1.66 -6.17
C LEU A 149 -12.08 -2.78 -6.89
N TYR A 150 -11.95 -4.01 -6.43
CA TYR A 150 -12.62 -5.17 -7.02
C TYR A 150 -14.15 -5.09 -6.87
N TYR A 151 -14.61 -4.73 -5.66
CA TYR A 151 -16.04 -4.60 -5.36
C TYR A 151 -16.61 -3.21 -5.71
N GLN A 152 -15.80 -2.30 -6.30
CA GLN A 152 -16.18 -0.93 -6.66
C GLN A 152 -16.79 -0.14 -5.49
N ALA A 153 -16.29 -0.39 -4.29
CA ALA A 153 -16.82 0.20 -3.08
C ALA A 153 -15.98 1.40 -2.61
N PRO A 154 -16.59 2.40 -1.97
CA PRO A 154 -15.88 3.55 -1.45
C PRO A 154 -14.82 3.17 -0.41
N LEU A 155 -13.66 3.81 -0.45
CA LEU A 155 -12.58 3.60 0.50
C LEU A 155 -12.04 4.93 1.00
N LEU A 156 -12.16 5.17 2.31
CA LEU A 156 -11.48 6.27 3.00
C LEU A 156 -10.06 5.84 3.36
N LEU A 157 -9.06 6.37 2.65
CA LEU A 157 -7.66 6.16 2.97
C LEU A 157 -7.15 7.26 3.91
N MET A 158 -6.53 6.85 5.01
CA MET A 158 -5.90 7.72 5.97
C MET A 158 -4.40 7.44 6.07
N GLN A 159 -3.62 8.46 6.38
CA GLN A 159 -2.19 8.25 6.64
C GLN A 159 -2.00 7.51 7.97
N PRO A 160 -1.08 6.51 8.05
CA PRO A 160 -0.77 5.81 9.30
C PRO A 160 -0.40 6.75 10.46
N ALA A 161 0.36 7.81 10.17
CA ALA A 161 0.74 8.82 11.15
C ALA A 161 -0.48 9.56 11.76
N SER A 162 -1.58 9.69 11.02
CA SER A 162 -2.82 10.30 11.53
C SER A 162 -3.49 9.43 12.58
N PHE A 163 -3.49 8.10 12.37
CA PHE A 163 -3.97 7.15 13.37
C PHE A 163 -3.10 7.16 14.63
N ILE A 164 -1.77 7.14 14.49
CA ILE A 164 -0.84 7.14 15.64
C ILE A 164 -1.03 8.39 16.50
N ARG A 165 -1.22 9.56 15.88
CA ARG A 165 -1.44 10.81 16.60
C ARG A 165 -2.81 10.88 17.27
N ASN A 166 -3.85 10.39 16.59
CA ASN A 166 -5.24 10.48 17.07
C ASN A 166 -6.04 9.23 16.65
N PRO A 167 -5.94 8.12 17.43
CA PRO A 167 -6.64 6.88 17.10
C PRO A 167 -8.17 7.02 17.19
N LEU A 168 -8.69 7.85 18.08
CA LEU A 168 -10.14 8.12 18.18
C LEU A 168 -10.64 8.90 16.96
N GLY A 169 -9.79 9.70 16.33
CA GLY A 169 -10.09 10.39 15.08
C GLY A 169 -10.34 9.43 13.93
N TRP A 170 -9.72 8.24 13.93
CA TRP A 170 -10.03 7.17 12.98
C TRP A 170 -11.49 6.70 13.12
N LEU A 171 -11.94 6.37 14.33
CA LEU A 171 -13.31 5.92 14.59
C LEU A 171 -14.35 7.00 14.22
N LYS A 172 -14.06 8.27 14.55
CA LYS A 172 -14.92 9.41 14.17
C LYS A 172 -15.04 9.54 12.64
N ARG A 173 -13.92 9.42 11.93
CA ARG A 173 -13.92 9.50 10.45
C ARG A 173 -14.61 8.33 9.81
N MET A 174 -14.46 7.10 10.35
CA MET A 174 -15.24 5.94 9.92
C MET A 174 -16.74 6.22 9.99
N SER A 175 -17.20 6.69 11.14
CA SER A 175 -18.61 7.03 11.36
C SER A 175 -19.08 8.13 10.39
N SER A 176 -18.32 9.23 10.26
CA SER A 176 -18.69 10.33 9.36
C SER A 176 -18.69 9.96 7.89
N PHE A 177 -17.83 9.01 7.47
CA PHE A 177 -17.75 8.51 6.10
C PHE A 177 -18.82 7.45 5.80
N GLY A 178 -19.45 6.89 6.85
CA GLY A 178 -20.37 5.76 6.71
C GLY A 178 -19.63 4.44 6.41
N ALA A 179 -18.39 4.27 6.88
CA ALA A 179 -17.66 3.03 6.67
C ALA A 179 -18.28 1.90 7.48
N THR A 180 -18.62 0.81 6.79
CA THR A 180 -19.21 -0.41 7.38
C THR A 180 -18.16 -1.45 7.73
N THR A 181 -16.99 -1.35 7.10
CA THR A 181 -15.88 -2.31 7.30
C THR A 181 -14.54 -1.60 7.50
N THR A 182 -13.68 -2.26 8.25
CA THR A 182 -12.27 -1.88 8.40
C THR A 182 -11.45 -3.10 8.78
N ALA A 183 -10.18 -3.11 8.40
CA ALA A 183 -9.20 -4.06 8.90
C ALA A 183 -8.20 -3.32 9.80
N ALA A 184 -7.88 -3.91 10.93
CA ALA A 184 -6.89 -3.35 11.84
C ALA A 184 -6.23 -4.46 12.69
N PRO A 185 -4.94 -4.34 13.03
CA PRO A 185 -4.30 -5.24 13.97
C PRO A 185 -4.84 -5.00 15.39
N THR A 186 -4.78 -6.03 16.22
CA THR A 186 -5.34 -6.00 17.59
C THR A 186 -4.87 -4.82 18.43
N PHE A 187 -3.60 -4.41 18.30
CA PHE A 187 -3.06 -3.28 19.05
C PHE A 187 -3.79 -1.97 18.76
N ALA A 188 -4.37 -1.82 17.57
CA ALA A 188 -5.08 -0.59 17.20
C ALA A 188 -6.33 -0.37 18.06
N LEU A 189 -7.09 -1.44 18.30
CA LEU A 189 -8.26 -1.39 19.19
C LEU A 189 -7.85 -1.11 20.63
N GLN A 190 -6.80 -1.78 21.10
CA GLN A 190 -6.25 -1.54 22.46
C GLN A 190 -5.79 -0.08 22.62
N TYR A 191 -5.19 0.49 21.58
CA TYR A 191 -4.75 1.89 21.59
C TYR A 191 -5.94 2.84 21.62
N CYS A 192 -7.00 2.58 20.86
CA CYS A 192 -8.25 3.35 20.93
C CYS A 192 -8.87 3.30 22.34
N ILE A 193 -8.96 2.12 22.96
CA ILE A 193 -9.52 1.93 24.31
C ILE A 193 -8.71 2.74 25.33
N ARG A 194 -7.38 2.65 25.28
CA ARG A 194 -6.52 3.41 26.18
C ARG A 194 -6.74 4.92 26.05
N ARG A 195 -6.74 5.43 24.82
CA ARG A 195 -6.94 6.86 24.56
C ARG A 195 -8.34 7.34 24.93
N TYR A 196 -9.34 6.51 24.80
CA TYR A 196 -10.71 6.83 25.24
C TYR A 196 -10.77 7.01 26.77
N ARG A 197 -10.17 6.09 27.53
CA ARG A 197 -10.10 6.16 28.99
C ARG A 197 -9.35 7.42 29.47
N GLU A 198 -8.20 7.74 28.87
CA GLU A 198 -7.43 8.95 29.17
C GLU A 198 -8.22 10.24 28.92
N ALA A 199 -9.09 10.27 27.92
CA ALA A 199 -9.91 11.43 27.58
C ALA A 199 -11.19 11.55 28.42
N SER A 200 -11.55 10.50 29.15
CA SER A 200 -12.77 10.44 29.99
C SER A 200 -12.48 10.66 31.48
N MET A 201 -11.23 10.80 31.88
CA MET A 201 -10.78 11.22 33.22
C MET A 201 -10.51 12.71 33.28
#